data_5bcd4b0aa74d1856472c3d0afe0e66f3
#
_entry.id   5bcd4b0aa74d1856472c3d0afe0e66f3
#
_cell.length_a   1.000
_cell.length_b   1.000
_cell.length_c   1.000
_cell.angle_alpha   90.00
_cell.angle_beta   90.00
_cell.angle_gamma   90.00
#
_symmetry.space_group_name_H-M   'P 1'
#
loop_
_entity.id
_entity.type
_entity.pdbx_description
1 polymer ?
#
loop_
_entity_poly.entity_id
_entity_poly.type
_entity_poly.pdbx_seq_one_letter_code
_entity_poly.pdbx_strand_id
1 'polypeptide(L)'
;MGCPERSWMTFAEFWPEYVRAHRKPATRMVHFVGTIGGWMLLGAALVERSWWWIAVALVVPYALAWIAHFTIEHNKPATFQHPLWSWWADQRMVFLMFMGQMGKEVRRYTGSS
;
A
#
# COMPACT_ATOMS: atom_id res chain seq x y z
N MET A 1 12.23 3.53 22.39
CA MET A 1 11.76 3.40 22.15
C MET A 1 10.89 3.52 22.12
N GLY A 2 11.11 3.64 22.29
CA GLY A 2 10.26 3.43 22.14
C GLY A 2 8.94 3.37 22.15
N CYS A 3 8.16 3.99 22.11
CA CYS A 3 6.82 3.85 21.97
C CYS A 3 6.49 3.37 20.65
N PRO A 4 6.72 2.17 20.44
CA PRO A 4 6.63 1.68 19.11
C PRO A 4 5.25 1.68 18.56
N GLU A 5 4.28 1.34 19.33
CA GLU A 5 3.03 1.31 18.75
C GLU A 5 2.33 2.51 18.97
N ARG A 6 2.32 3.35 18.10
CA ARG A 6 1.72 4.60 18.13
C ARG A 6 0.45 4.51 17.37
N SER A 7 -0.57 3.92 17.97
CA SER A 7 -1.87 3.85 17.31
C SER A 7 -2.43 5.23 17.05
N TRP A 8 -1.92 6.24 17.81
CA TRP A 8 -2.32 7.61 17.58
C TRP A 8 -1.33 8.36 16.68
N MET A 9 -0.42 7.64 16.05
CA MET A 9 0.51 8.23 15.10
C MET A 9 -0.25 8.96 13.99
N THR A 10 0.20 10.16 13.64
CA THR A 10 -0.44 10.90 12.55
C THR A 10 0.01 10.32 11.21
N PHE A 11 -0.76 10.62 10.17
CA PHE A 11 -0.37 10.17 8.83
C PHE A 11 0.97 10.76 8.41
N ALA A 12 1.22 12.02 8.76
CA ALA A 12 2.49 12.66 8.42
C ALA A 12 3.68 11.94 9.04
N GLU A 13 3.50 11.38 10.24
CA GLU A 13 4.55 10.59 10.88
C GLU A 13 4.66 9.21 10.27
N PHE A 14 3.53 8.66 9.83
CA PHE A 14 3.48 7.33 9.26
C PHE A 14 4.06 7.26 7.86
N TRP A 15 3.82 8.29 7.05
CA TRP A 15 4.18 8.26 5.63
C TRP A 15 5.66 7.94 5.36
N PRO A 16 6.63 8.56 6.05
CA PRO A 16 8.03 8.21 5.80
C PRO A 16 8.34 6.75 6.10
N GLU A 17 7.74 6.17 7.13
CA GLU A 17 7.94 4.76 7.44
C GLU A 17 7.36 3.87 6.37
N TYR A 18 6.19 4.25 5.86
CA TYR A 18 5.56 3.52 4.77
C TYR A 18 6.44 3.54 3.53
N VAL A 19 6.99 4.70 3.17
CA VAL A 19 7.86 4.82 2.01
C VAL A 19 9.10 3.95 2.17
N ARG A 20 9.68 3.94 3.36
CA ARG A 20 10.86 3.10 3.60
C ARG A 20 10.56 1.61 3.47
N ALA A 21 9.34 1.21 3.78
CA ALA A 21 8.93 -0.19 3.65
C ALA A 21 8.63 -0.57 2.20
N HIS A 22 8.56 0.41 1.31
CA HIS A 22 8.25 0.18 -0.10
C HIS A 22 9.35 0.71 -1.01
N ARG A 23 10.60 0.51 -0.61
CA ARG A 23 11.72 1.10 -1.35
C ARG A 23 12.01 0.42 -2.69
N LYS A 24 11.61 -0.82 -2.86
CA LYS A 24 11.89 -1.53 -4.11
C LYS A 24 10.81 -1.26 -5.15
N PRO A 25 11.19 -0.94 -6.39
CA PRO A 25 10.20 -0.66 -7.43
C PRO A 25 9.24 -1.81 -7.69
N ALA A 26 9.72 -3.05 -7.58
CA ALA A 26 8.86 -4.20 -7.82
C ALA A 26 7.71 -4.26 -6.81
N THR A 27 8.00 -3.97 -5.54
CA THR A 27 6.97 -3.94 -4.50
C THR A 27 5.93 -2.86 -4.81
N ARG A 28 6.40 -1.68 -5.18
CA ARG A 28 5.50 -0.59 -5.52
C ARG A 28 4.63 -0.93 -6.72
N MET A 29 5.20 -1.63 -7.70
CA MET A 29 4.43 -2.01 -8.88
C MET A 29 3.35 -3.04 -8.54
N VAL A 30 3.64 -3.99 -7.66
CA VAL A 30 2.65 -4.95 -7.20
C VAL A 30 1.50 -4.23 -6.51
N HIS A 31 1.82 -3.24 -5.66
CA HIS A 31 0.79 -2.45 -5.00
C HIS A 31 -0.02 -1.63 -6.01
N PHE A 32 0.63 -1.08 -7.02
CA PHE A 32 -0.05 -0.29 -8.05
C PHE A 32 -1.05 -1.16 -8.80
N VAL A 33 -0.59 -2.30 -9.29
CA VAL A 33 -1.46 -3.21 -10.05
C VAL A 33 -2.60 -3.73 -9.17
N GLY A 34 -2.26 -4.11 -7.93
CA GLY A 34 -3.27 -4.63 -7.01
C GLY A 34 -4.32 -3.58 -6.65
N THR A 35 -3.89 -2.35 -6.40
CA THR A 35 -4.82 -1.28 -6.02
C THR A 35 -5.73 -0.90 -7.19
N ILE A 36 -5.15 -0.68 -8.36
CA ILE A 36 -5.95 -0.32 -9.54
C ILE A 36 -6.88 -1.47 -9.90
N GLY A 37 -6.33 -2.69 -9.94
CA GLY A 37 -7.14 -3.87 -10.24
C GLY A 37 -8.26 -4.08 -9.23
N GLY A 38 -7.96 -3.84 -7.95
CA GLY A 38 -8.95 -3.94 -6.89
C GLY A 38 -10.09 -2.95 -7.07
N TRP A 39 -9.76 -1.69 -7.40
CA TRP A 39 -10.80 -0.70 -7.64
C TRP A 39 -11.65 -1.05 -8.85
N MET A 40 -11.03 -1.51 -9.92
CA MET A 40 -11.77 -1.90 -11.12
C MET A 40 -12.68 -3.10 -10.84
N LEU A 41 -12.15 -4.08 -10.12
CA LEU A 41 -12.92 -5.26 -9.77
C LEU A 41 -14.09 -4.91 -8.84
N LEU A 42 -13.84 -4.01 -7.87
CA LEU A 42 -14.88 -3.56 -6.97
C LEU A 42 -16.00 -2.87 -7.74
N GLY A 43 -15.62 -1.98 -8.67
CA GLY A 43 -16.62 -1.29 -9.50
C GLY A 43 -17.45 -2.26 -10.30
N ALA A 44 -16.82 -3.25 -10.93
CA ALA A 44 -17.53 -4.25 -11.70
C ALA A 44 -18.45 -5.09 -10.81
N ALA A 45 -17.96 -5.47 -9.63
CA ALA A 45 -18.75 -6.27 -8.70
C ALA A 45 -19.99 -5.52 -8.22
N LEU A 46 -19.85 -4.21 -7.98
CA LEU A 46 -20.98 -3.40 -7.54
C LEU A 46 -22.04 -3.28 -8.65
N VAL A 47 -21.58 -3.08 -9.89
CA VAL A 47 -22.48 -2.98 -11.04
C VAL A 47 -23.26 -4.29 -11.22
N GLU A 48 -22.56 -5.41 -11.06
CA GLU A 48 -23.18 -6.73 -11.23
C GLU A 48 -23.91 -7.19 -9.98
N ARG A 49 -23.79 -6.46 -8.89
CA ARG A 49 -24.37 -6.82 -7.58
C ARG A 49 -23.89 -8.19 -7.11
N SER A 50 -22.62 -8.48 -7.33
CA SER A 50 -22.03 -9.76 -6.96
C SER A 50 -21.26 -9.62 -5.65
N TRP A 51 -21.89 -10.00 -4.55
CA TRP A 51 -21.29 -9.83 -3.22
C TRP A 51 -20.00 -10.65 -3.08
N TRP A 52 -19.96 -11.79 -3.71
CA TRP A 52 -18.75 -12.63 -3.65
C TRP A 52 -17.54 -11.91 -4.26
N TRP A 53 -17.75 -11.28 -5.41
CA TRP A 53 -16.67 -10.57 -6.08
C TRP A 53 -16.28 -9.30 -5.37
N ILE A 54 -17.18 -8.71 -4.58
CA ILE A 54 -16.82 -7.59 -3.73
C ILE A 54 -15.80 -8.04 -2.70
N ALA A 55 -16.04 -9.20 -2.08
CA ALA A 55 -15.08 -9.73 -1.11
C ALA A 55 -13.71 -9.99 -1.76
N VAL A 56 -13.71 -10.56 -2.97
CA VAL A 56 -12.47 -10.81 -3.72
C VAL A 56 -11.74 -9.48 -3.97
N ALA A 57 -12.47 -8.45 -4.38
CA ALA A 57 -11.88 -7.15 -4.68
C ALA A 57 -11.22 -6.51 -3.46
N LEU A 58 -11.73 -6.78 -2.27
CA LEU A 58 -11.17 -6.22 -1.05
C LEU A 58 -9.97 -7.04 -0.55
N VAL A 59 -9.99 -8.33 -0.76
CA VAL A 59 -8.95 -9.23 -0.22
C VAL A 59 -7.72 -9.32 -1.13
N VAL A 60 -7.92 -9.40 -2.45
CA VAL A 60 -6.81 -9.65 -3.38
C VAL A 60 -5.71 -8.60 -3.31
N PRO A 61 -6.00 -7.29 -3.26
CA PRO A 61 -4.92 -6.30 -3.17
C PRO A 61 -4.04 -6.50 -1.94
N TYR A 62 -4.63 -6.84 -0.80
CA TYR A 62 -3.86 -7.06 0.41
C TYR A 62 -3.05 -8.34 0.33
N ALA A 63 -3.60 -9.39 -0.28
CA ALA A 63 -2.85 -10.63 -0.44
C ALA A 63 -1.60 -10.39 -1.30
N LEU A 64 -1.76 -9.65 -2.40
CA LEU A 64 -0.63 -9.31 -3.26
C LEU A 64 0.39 -8.45 -2.53
N ALA A 65 -0.08 -7.45 -1.77
CA ALA A 65 0.81 -6.57 -1.04
C ALA A 65 1.61 -7.35 0.02
N TRP A 66 0.95 -8.25 0.72
CA TRP A 66 1.62 -9.04 1.76
C TRP A 66 2.66 -9.97 1.15
N ILE A 67 2.33 -10.59 0.02
CA ILE A 67 3.28 -11.45 -0.67
C ILE A 67 4.51 -10.64 -1.08
N ALA A 68 4.32 -9.43 -1.60
CA ALA A 68 5.43 -8.57 -2.00
C ALA A 68 6.30 -8.19 -0.80
N HIS A 69 5.68 -7.86 0.34
CA HIS A 69 6.46 -7.50 1.52
C HIS A 69 7.30 -8.66 2.02
N PHE A 70 6.75 -9.86 2.02
CA PHE A 70 7.49 -11.01 2.54
C PHE A 70 8.51 -11.54 1.55
N THR A 71 8.27 -11.43 0.24
CA THR A 71 9.15 -12.05 -0.75
C THR A 71 10.10 -11.08 -1.43
N ILE A 72 9.70 -9.82 -1.59
CA ILE A 72 10.52 -8.83 -2.28
C ILE A 72 11.25 -7.93 -1.28
N GLU A 73 10.49 -7.31 -0.36
CA GLU A 73 11.08 -6.40 0.61
C GLU A 73 11.67 -7.11 1.82
N HIS A 74 11.17 -8.31 2.12
CA HIS A 74 11.59 -9.06 3.30
C HIS A 74 11.30 -8.29 4.59
N ASN A 75 10.11 -7.68 4.65
CA ASN A 75 9.67 -6.97 5.84
C ASN A 75 8.20 -7.29 6.10
N LYS A 76 7.67 -6.72 7.17
CA LYS A 76 6.27 -6.91 7.51
C LYS A 76 5.43 -5.81 6.92
N PRO A 77 4.22 -6.13 6.43
CA PRO A 77 3.32 -5.08 5.94
C PRO A 77 2.93 -4.12 7.04
N ALA A 78 2.84 -2.83 6.71
CA ALA A 78 2.42 -1.81 7.66
C ALA A 78 0.99 -2.03 8.14
N THR A 79 0.19 -2.77 7.38
CA THR A 79 -1.18 -3.11 7.74
C THR A 79 -1.27 -3.79 9.10
N PHE A 80 -0.22 -4.50 9.52
CA PHE A 80 -0.23 -5.22 10.79
C PHE A 80 -0.33 -4.28 11.98
N GLN A 81 0.17 -3.04 11.86
CA GLN A 81 0.17 -2.11 12.97
C GLN A 81 -0.78 -0.92 12.75
N HIS A 82 -0.90 -0.47 11.52
CA HIS A 82 -1.67 0.72 11.20
C HIS A 82 -2.54 0.48 9.97
N PRO A 83 -3.61 -0.32 10.12
CA PRO A 83 -4.39 -0.72 8.93
C PRO A 83 -5.05 0.43 8.20
N LEU A 84 -5.59 1.43 8.92
CA LEU A 84 -6.23 2.55 8.25
C LEU A 84 -5.23 3.45 7.54
N TRP A 85 -4.11 3.76 8.23
CA TRP A 85 -3.07 4.57 7.61
C TRP A 85 -2.43 3.83 6.44
N SER A 86 -2.28 2.51 6.55
CA SER A 86 -1.72 1.71 5.48
C SER A 86 -2.61 1.75 4.25
N TRP A 87 -3.92 1.60 4.44
CA TRP A 87 -4.86 1.67 3.33
C TRP A 87 -4.78 3.04 2.63
N TRP A 88 -4.79 4.10 3.43
CA TRP A 88 -4.73 5.46 2.87
C TRP A 88 -3.40 5.70 2.15
N ALA A 89 -2.30 5.20 2.75
CA ALA A 89 -0.98 5.34 2.14
C ALA A 89 -0.89 4.60 0.80
N ASP A 90 -1.55 3.44 0.69
CA ASP A 90 -1.59 2.71 -0.58
C ASP A 90 -2.23 3.57 -1.66
N GLN A 91 -3.33 4.25 -1.34
CA GLN A 91 -3.99 5.12 -2.31
C GLN A 91 -3.08 6.29 -2.71
N ARG A 92 -2.43 6.89 -1.72
CA ARG A 92 -1.52 7.99 -1.97
C ARG A 92 -0.33 7.55 -2.82
N MET A 93 0.25 6.39 -2.51
CA MET A 93 1.38 5.88 -3.28
C MET A 93 1.00 5.64 -4.74
N VAL A 94 -0.15 5.02 -4.96
CA VAL A 94 -0.63 4.76 -6.32
C VAL A 94 -0.84 6.07 -7.07
N PHE A 95 -1.44 7.06 -6.40
CA PHE A 95 -1.64 8.37 -7.00
C PHE A 95 -0.30 9.01 -7.39
N LEU A 96 0.67 8.97 -6.48
CA LEU A 96 1.99 9.55 -6.74
C LEU A 96 2.72 8.80 -7.85
N MET A 97 2.56 7.48 -7.93
CA MET A 97 3.13 6.70 -9.02
C MET A 97 2.50 7.10 -10.35
N PHE A 98 1.18 7.26 -10.36
CA PHE A 98 0.47 7.68 -11.56
C PHE A 98 0.95 9.04 -12.04
N MET A 99 1.24 9.95 -11.10
CA MET A 99 1.69 11.30 -11.42
C MET A 99 3.21 11.39 -11.64
N GLY A 100 3.92 10.27 -11.51
CA GLY A 100 5.37 10.25 -11.68
C GLY A 100 6.13 10.91 -10.56
N GLN A 101 5.54 10.99 -9.36
CA GLN A 101 6.13 11.69 -8.23
C GLN A 101 6.65 10.78 -7.12
N MET A 102 6.32 9.49 -7.19
CA MET A 102 6.72 8.59 -6.10
C MET A 102 8.22 8.43 -5.98
N GLY A 103 8.95 8.52 -7.09
CA GLY A 103 10.40 8.42 -7.04
C GLY A 103 11.04 9.47 -6.14
N LYS A 104 10.48 10.69 -6.13
CA LYS A 104 10.97 11.75 -5.26
C LYS A 104 10.79 11.39 -3.79
N GLU A 105 9.64 10.80 -3.44
CA GLU A 105 9.36 10.41 -2.08
C GLU A 105 10.33 9.32 -1.62
N VAL A 106 10.60 8.36 -2.49
CA VAL A 106 11.54 7.29 -2.17
C VAL A 106 12.94 7.86 -1.91
N ARG A 107 13.41 8.74 -2.78
CA ARG A 107 14.73 9.36 -2.59
C ARG A 107 14.78 10.19 -1.32
N ARG A 108 13.69 10.89 -1.03
CA ARG A 108 13.63 11.80 0.13
C ARG A 108 13.76 11.04 1.44
N TYR A 109 13.12 9.87 1.54
CA TYR A 109 13.07 9.15 2.81
C TYR A 109 14.00 7.94 2.89
N THR A 110 14.56 7.50 1.78
CA THR A 110 15.48 6.35 1.80
C THR A 110 16.87 6.69 1.31
N GLY A 111 17.02 7.80 0.61
CA GLY A 111 18.31 8.16 0.04
C GLY A 111 18.67 7.37 -1.21
N SER A 112 17.73 6.54 -1.72
CA SER A 112 18.02 5.77 -2.91
C SER A 112 16.82 5.83 -3.85
N SER A 113 17.07 5.52 -5.08
CA SER A 113 16.00 5.49 -6.08
C SER A 113 15.34 4.13 -6.13
#